data_10f50717c410259d1d623309bb57362c
#
_entry.id   10f50717c410259d1d623309bb57362c
#
_cell.length_a   1.000
_cell.length_b   1.000
_cell.length_c   1.000
_cell.angle_alpha   90.00
_cell.angle_beta   90.00
_cell.angle_gamma   90.00
#
_symmetry.space_group_name_H-M   'P 1'
#
loop_
_entity.id
_entity.type
_entity.pdbx_description
1 polymer ?
#
loop_
_entity_poly.entity_id
_entity_poly.type
_entity_poly.pdbx_seq_one_letter_code
_entity_poly.pdbx_strand_id
1 'polypeptide(L)'
;MEKLINNAPFALVLVFLVIGFVLLIKGADFFVEGSSSVAKRLHVPSIIIGLTIVAMGTSLPETAVSVSASITGNNELAVSNVVGSNIFNLMVVIGVCAMIATVEVARETIRRDIPLSLICAGLLLLLGSIGLGDPANMTLGHFDGVIVIGLFAGYIFYMIRIALKANKEGKKVEIEGGSNEEIKLISVPLSIVFIVGGAAAIAFGGDLTVDAASRIASDLGMTQTLIGLTIVSIGTSLPELVTSIVAARKNEVDMALGNAIGSNVFNILMVLGIASAISPISIITENIIDLCVLIAFTVCVWIFAGSKKKIGRVEGFCMVALYAAYAVYIIIR
;
A
#
# COMPACT_ATOMS: atom_id res chain seq x y z
N MET A 1 15.04 15.96 6.06
CA MET A 1 13.97 16.73 6.70
C MET A 1 14.00 16.56 8.22
N GLU A 2 14.22 15.38 8.68
CA GLU A 2 14.32 15.00 10.10
C GLU A 2 15.20 15.95 10.95
N LYS A 3 16.43 16.27 10.51
CA LYS A 3 17.32 17.21 11.24
C LYS A 3 16.73 18.61 11.41
N LEU A 4 15.95 19.08 10.45
CA LEU A 4 15.30 20.40 10.50
C LEU A 4 14.15 20.39 11.51
N ILE A 5 13.35 19.33 11.53
CA ILE A 5 12.21 19.16 12.44
C ILE A 5 12.70 18.94 13.88
N ASN A 6 13.73 18.11 14.06
CA ASN A 6 14.30 17.84 15.38
C ASN A 6 14.90 19.07 16.07
N ASN A 7 15.37 20.06 15.31
CA ASN A 7 15.89 21.33 15.83
C ASN A 7 14.87 22.46 15.86
N ALA A 8 13.65 22.23 15.37
CA ALA A 8 12.62 23.25 15.29
C ALA A 8 11.92 23.48 16.66
N PRO A 9 11.48 24.72 16.96
CA PRO A 9 10.58 24.96 18.08
C PRO A 9 9.28 24.15 17.94
N PHE A 10 8.71 23.72 19.07
CA PHE A 10 7.50 22.87 19.09
C PHE A 10 6.34 23.45 18.25
N ALA A 11 6.10 24.77 18.30
CA ALA A 11 5.10 25.43 17.49
C ALA A 11 5.34 25.25 15.99
N LEU A 12 6.61 25.24 15.54
CA LEU A 12 6.95 25.04 14.13
C LEU A 12 6.77 23.57 13.72
N VAL A 13 7.00 22.63 14.64
CA VAL A 13 6.73 21.19 14.41
C VAL A 13 5.22 20.96 14.17
N LEU A 14 4.33 21.63 14.92
CA LEU A 14 2.89 21.59 14.66
C LEU A 14 2.53 22.16 13.29
N VAL A 15 3.18 23.22 12.85
CA VAL A 15 2.99 23.78 11.49
C VAL A 15 3.43 22.77 10.44
N PHE A 16 4.58 22.09 10.63
CA PHE A 16 5.02 21.03 9.71
C PHE A 16 4.04 19.86 9.66
N LEU A 17 3.48 19.46 10.78
CA LEU A 17 2.45 18.40 10.83
C LEU A 17 1.22 18.79 10.00
N VAL A 18 0.72 20.02 10.17
CA VAL A 18 -0.42 20.53 9.39
C VAL A 18 -0.10 20.62 7.89
N ILE A 19 1.09 21.12 7.53
CA ILE A 19 1.53 21.16 6.13
C ILE A 19 1.62 19.75 5.56
N GLY A 20 2.16 18.79 6.31
CA GLY A 20 2.23 17.38 5.91
C GLY A 20 0.84 16.81 5.59
N PHE A 21 -0.14 16.99 6.46
CA PHE A 21 -1.51 16.56 6.20
C PHE A 21 -2.17 17.27 5.01
N VAL A 22 -1.93 18.58 4.84
CA VAL A 22 -2.45 19.32 3.68
C VAL A 22 -1.85 18.78 2.38
N LEU A 23 -0.54 18.50 2.36
CA LEU A 23 0.14 17.91 1.20
C LEU A 23 -0.37 16.50 0.89
N LEU A 24 -0.56 15.65 1.92
CA LEU A 24 -1.14 14.31 1.78
C LEU A 24 -2.53 14.39 1.14
N ILE A 25 -3.44 15.18 1.71
CA ILE A 25 -4.84 15.26 1.27
C ILE A 25 -4.94 15.89 -0.13
N LYS A 26 -4.27 17.02 -0.37
CA LYS A 26 -4.31 17.70 -1.67
C LYS A 26 -3.53 16.94 -2.74
N GLY A 27 -2.40 16.32 -2.36
CA GLY A 27 -1.67 15.41 -3.23
C GLY A 27 -2.54 14.23 -3.67
N ALA A 28 -3.26 13.61 -2.75
CA ALA A 28 -4.19 12.53 -3.03
C ALA A 28 -5.37 12.98 -3.92
N ASP A 29 -5.91 14.18 -3.70
CA ASP A 29 -6.96 14.76 -4.54
C ASP A 29 -6.52 14.87 -6.02
N PHE A 30 -5.33 15.44 -6.26
CA PHE A 30 -4.77 15.56 -7.62
C PHE A 30 -4.40 14.19 -8.21
N PHE A 31 -3.80 13.33 -7.40
CA PHE A 31 -3.36 12.00 -7.84
C PHE A 31 -4.54 11.13 -8.29
N VAL A 32 -5.60 11.09 -7.50
CA VAL A 32 -6.83 10.35 -7.84
C VAL A 32 -7.50 10.96 -9.06
N GLU A 33 -7.62 12.31 -9.14
CA GLU A 33 -8.24 12.98 -10.29
C GLU A 33 -7.48 12.73 -11.59
N GLY A 34 -6.15 12.84 -11.57
CA GLY A 34 -5.29 12.53 -12.70
C GLY A 34 -5.42 11.06 -13.13
N SER A 35 -5.35 10.14 -12.18
CA SER A 35 -5.45 8.70 -12.40
C SER A 35 -6.81 8.29 -12.96
N SER A 36 -7.91 8.80 -12.38
CA SER A 36 -9.28 8.55 -12.88
C SER A 36 -9.49 9.11 -14.29
N SER A 37 -8.94 10.29 -14.58
CA SER A 37 -9.02 10.88 -15.94
C SER A 37 -8.29 10.02 -16.98
N VAL A 38 -7.11 9.47 -16.64
CA VAL A 38 -6.37 8.53 -17.48
C VAL A 38 -7.17 7.25 -17.69
N ALA A 39 -7.72 6.67 -16.61
CA ALA A 39 -8.55 5.46 -16.66
C ALA A 39 -9.71 5.62 -17.66
N LYS A 40 -10.48 6.70 -17.51
CA LYS A 40 -11.63 6.99 -18.38
C LYS A 40 -11.22 7.24 -19.83
N ARG A 41 -10.16 7.98 -20.09
CA ARG A 41 -9.68 8.26 -21.47
C ARG A 41 -9.16 7.02 -22.18
N LEU A 42 -8.52 6.13 -21.45
CA LEU A 42 -8.00 4.87 -21.97
C LEU A 42 -9.04 3.76 -21.96
N HIS A 43 -10.29 4.02 -21.49
CA HIS A 43 -11.33 2.99 -21.30
C HIS A 43 -10.81 1.79 -20.50
N VAL A 44 -9.94 2.07 -19.50
CA VAL A 44 -9.36 1.07 -18.60
C VAL A 44 -10.14 1.11 -17.29
N PRO A 45 -10.55 -0.04 -16.74
CA PRO A 45 -11.18 -0.08 -15.42
C PRO A 45 -10.35 0.61 -14.34
N SER A 46 -10.99 1.43 -13.49
CA SER A 46 -10.30 2.18 -12.41
C SER A 46 -9.50 1.27 -11.48
N ILE A 47 -9.96 0.03 -11.27
CA ILE A 47 -9.23 -0.97 -10.48
C ILE A 47 -7.84 -1.29 -11.03
N ILE A 48 -7.68 -1.35 -12.36
CA ILE A 48 -6.38 -1.64 -12.99
C ILE A 48 -5.41 -0.48 -12.77
N ILE A 49 -5.90 0.75 -12.83
CA ILE A 49 -5.09 1.94 -12.52
C ILE A 49 -4.73 1.94 -11.02
N GLY A 50 -5.67 1.55 -10.15
CA GLY A 50 -5.42 1.34 -8.72
C GLY A 50 -4.33 0.30 -8.48
N LEU A 51 -4.46 -0.88 -9.09
CA LEU A 51 -3.50 -1.99 -9.01
C LEU A 51 -2.11 -1.68 -9.60
N THR A 52 -1.93 -0.57 -10.32
CA THR A 52 -0.68 -0.24 -11.01
C THR A 52 -0.16 1.15 -10.66
N ILE A 53 -0.67 2.18 -11.33
CA ILE A 53 -0.15 3.56 -11.20
C ILE A 53 -0.30 4.07 -9.76
N VAL A 54 -1.49 3.86 -9.17
CA VAL A 54 -1.78 4.37 -7.82
C VAL A 54 -0.96 3.62 -6.79
N ALA A 55 -0.98 2.29 -6.83
CA ALA A 55 -0.19 1.45 -5.93
C ALA A 55 1.31 1.75 -6.02
N MET A 56 1.85 1.88 -7.23
CA MET A 56 3.27 2.23 -7.41
C MET A 56 3.60 3.60 -6.82
N GLY A 57 2.73 4.59 -7.03
CA GLY A 57 2.97 5.95 -6.54
C GLY A 57 2.92 6.07 -5.03
N THR A 58 1.99 5.36 -4.38
CA THR A 58 1.84 5.40 -2.92
C THR A 58 2.88 4.54 -2.20
N SER A 59 3.36 3.43 -2.81
CA SER A 59 4.40 2.55 -2.23
C SER A 59 5.85 3.04 -2.47
N LEU A 60 6.04 4.28 -2.93
CA LEU A 60 7.39 4.87 -3.03
C LEU A 60 8.08 5.04 -1.66
N PRO A 61 7.40 5.49 -0.59
CA PRO A 61 8.01 5.57 0.74
C PRO A 61 8.47 4.21 1.27
N GLU A 62 7.62 3.17 1.14
CA GLU A 62 7.99 1.80 1.52
C GLU A 62 9.23 1.32 0.76
N THR A 63 9.30 1.63 -0.54
CA THR A 63 10.47 1.32 -1.37
C THR A 63 11.71 2.02 -0.84
N ALA A 64 11.63 3.32 -0.55
CA ALA A 64 12.75 4.10 -0.05
C ALA A 64 13.26 3.57 1.30
N VAL A 65 12.35 3.29 2.25
CA VAL A 65 12.68 2.76 3.57
C VAL A 65 13.34 1.38 3.45
N SER A 66 12.72 0.44 2.71
CA SER A 66 13.20 -0.93 2.62
C SER A 66 14.52 -1.04 1.84
N VAL A 67 14.69 -0.27 0.77
CA VAL A 67 15.96 -0.21 0.02
C VAL A 67 17.07 0.44 0.85
N SER A 68 16.77 1.52 1.56
CA SER A 68 17.73 2.16 2.48
C SER A 68 18.16 1.20 3.61
N ALA A 69 17.20 0.47 4.18
CA ALA A 69 17.48 -0.55 5.20
C ALA A 69 18.43 -1.63 4.67
N SER A 70 18.20 -2.11 3.44
CA SER A 70 19.07 -3.11 2.79
C SER A 70 20.47 -2.57 2.50
N ILE A 71 20.61 -1.33 2.05
CA ILE A 71 21.92 -0.70 1.79
C ILE A 71 22.70 -0.52 3.10
N THR A 72 22.02 -0.22 4.21
CA THR A 72 22.66 0.01 5.52
C THR A 72 22.85 -1.29 6.32
N GLY A 73 22.45 -2.44 5.80
CA GLY A 73 22.58 -3.73 6.46
C GLY A 73 21.53 -4.01 7.55
N ASN A 74 20.49 -3.17 7.67
CA ASN A 74 19.37 -3.36 8.59
C ASN A 74 18.23 -4.12 7.89
N ASN A 75 18.54 -5.32 7.40
CA ASN A 75 17.71 -6.06 6.45
C ASN A 75 16.39 -6.56 7.05
N GLU A 76 16.33 -6.84 8.35
CA GLU A 76 15.10 -7.27 9.06
C GLU A 76 14.01 -6.19 8.99
N LEU A 77 14.41 -4.92 8.99
CA LEU A 77 13.46 -3.80 8.85
C LEU A 77 12.73 -3.83 7.50
N ALA A 78 13.39 -4.28 6.42
CA ALA A 78 12.76 -4.32 5.09
C ALA A 78 11.58 -5.29 5.04
N VAL A 79 11.73 -6.51 5.61
CA VAL A 79 10.62 -7.49 5.67
C VAL A 79 9.51 -7.00 6.60
N SER A 80 9.87 -6.55 7.80
CA SER A 80 8.89 -6.07 8.78
C SER A 80 8.08 -4.90 8.24
N ASN A 81 8.72 -3.94 7.55
CA ASN A 81 8.05 -2.83 6.89
C ASN A 81 7.05 -3.32 5.83
N VAL A 82 7.48 -4.19 4.91
CA VAL A 82 6.64 -4.68 3.82
C VAL A 82 5.46 -5.52 4.35
N VAL A 83 5.70 -6.44 5.26
CA VAL A 83 4.64 -7.30 5.82
C VAL A 83 3.65 -6.47 6.64
N GLY A 84 4.16 -5.55 7.46
CA GLY A 84 3.34 -4.64 8.26
C GLY A 84 2.46 -3.73 7.39
N SER A 85 3.03 -3.10 6.35
CA SER A 85 2.30 -2.29 5.38
C SER A 85 1.22 -3.11 4.66
N ASN A 86 1.51 -4.36 4.29
CA ASN A 86 0.56 -5.22 3.62
C ASN A 86 -0.62 -5.60 4.52
N ILE A 87 -0.38 -5.90 5.79
CA ILE A 87 -1.43 -6.13 6.79
C ILE A 87 -2.27 -4.87 6.98
N PHE A 88 -1.61 -3.70 7.10
CA PHE A 88 -2.28 -2.41 7.23
C PHE A 88 -3.19 -2.11 6.01
N ASN A 89 -2.67 -2.31 4.80
CA ASN A 89 -3.42 -2.08 3.56
C ASN A 89 -4.67 -2.96 3.49
N LEU A 90 -4.58 -4.24 3.82
CA LEU A 90 -5.74 -5.13 3.81
C LEU A 90 -6.76 -4.77 4.87
N MET A 91 -6.31 -4.55 6.10
CA MET A 91 -7.24 -4.48 7.24
C MET A 91 -7.67 -3.05 7.55
N VAL A 92 -6.77 -2.06 7.43
CA VAL A 92 -7.10 -0.68 7.75
C VAL A 92 -7.54 0.08 6.50
N VAL A 93 -6.76 0.03 5.41
CA VAL A 93 -7.11 0.83 4.23
C VAL A 93 -8.44 0.35 3.63
N ILE A 94 -8.58 -0.95 3.33
CA ILE A 94 -9.85 -1.49 2.80
C ILE A 94 -10.96 -1.36 3.85
N GLY A 95 -10.67 -1.64 5.13
CA GLY A 95 -11.64 -1.56 6.21
C GLY A 95 -12.22 -0.16 6.38
N VAL A 96 -11.38 0.87 6.42
CA VAL A 96 -11.81 2.28 6.51
C VAL A 96 -12.60 2.70 5.26
N CYS A 97 -12.13 2.33 4.06
CA CYS A 97 -12.88 2.60 2.83
C CYS A 97 -14.28 1.96 2.87
N ALA A 98 -14.39 0.72 3.34
CA ALA A 98 -15.67 0.01 3.48
C ALA A 98 -16.60 0.65 4.52
N MET A 99 -16.05 1.29 5.55
CA MET A 99 -16.84 2.07 6.52
C MET A 99 -17.37 3.38 5.93
N ILE A 100 -16.61 4.01 5.04
CA ILE A 100 -17.01 5.28 4.36
C ILE A 100 -18.05 4.97 3.28
N ALA A 101 -17.74 4.04 2.38
CA ALA A 101 -18.59 3.63 1.27
C ALA A 101 -18.53 2.10 1.12
N THR A 102 -19.69 1.46 0.86
CA THR A 102 -19.69 0.02 0.59
C THR A 102 -18.78 -0.26 -0.62
N VAL A 103 -17.79 -1.13 -0.43
CA VAL A 103 -16.85 -1.54 -1.47
C VAL A 103 -17.48 -2.68 -2.26
N GLU A 104 -17.99 -2.41 -3.45
CA GLU A 104 -18.41 -3.45 -4.38
C GLU A 104 -17.18 -4.12 -4.97
N VAL A 105 -17.16 -5.44 -5.01
CA VAL A 105 -15.98 -6.19 -5.45
C VAL A 105 -16.30 -6.96 -6.72
N ALA A 106 -15.62 -6.58 -7.80
CA ALA A 106 -15.76 -7.24 -9.10
C ALA A 106 -15.37 -8.73 -9.03
N ARG A 107 -15.99 -9.56 -9.88
CA ARG A 107 -15.66 -11.00 -9.94
C ARG A 107 -14.21 -11.26 -10.29
N GLU A 108 -13.64 -10.41 -11.12
CA GLU A 108 -12.25 -10.47 -11.54
C GLU A 108 -11.32 -10.26 -10.34
N THR A 109 -11.63 -9.30 -9.48
CA THR A 109 -10.86 -9.02 -8.25
C THR A 109 -10.90 -10.19 -7.28
N ILE A 110 -12.09 -10.80 -7.08
CA ILE A 110 -12.25 -11.98 -6.21
C ILE A 110 -11.49 -13.18 -6.76
N ARG A 111 -11.44 -13.35 -8.10
CA ARG A 111 -10.87 -14.55 -8.74
C ARG A 111 -9.42 -14.40 -9.17
N ARG A 112 -8.92 -13.18 -9.28
CA ARG A 112 -7.60 -12.89 -9.81
C ARG A 112 -6.75 -12.09 -8.83
N ASP A 113 -7.23 -10.89 -8.41
CA ASP A 113 -6.34 -9.92 -7.75
C ASP A 113 -6.08 -10.28 -6.28
N ILE A 114 -7.13 -10.66 -5.53
CA ILE A 114 -6.98 -11.12 -4.14
C ILE A 114 -6.19 -12.45 -4.07
N PRO A 115 -6.51 -13.49 -4.90
CA PRO A 115 -5.70 -14.70 -4.95
C PRO A 115 -4.24 -14.45 -5.36
N LEU A 116 -3.97 -13.51 -6.27
CA LEU A 116 -2.62 -13.15 -6.64
C LEU A 116 -1.84 -12.56 -5.45
N SER A 117 -2.45 -11.64 -4.69
CA SER A 117 -1.85 -11.11 -3.46
C SER A 117 -1.58 -12.22 -2.43
N LEU A 118 -2.50 -13.18 -2.29
CA LEU A 118 -2.31 -14.35 -1.44
C LEU A 118 -1.15 -15.24 -1.91
N ILE A 119 -1.05 -15.47 -3.22
CA ILE A 119 0.07 -16.23 -3.82
C ILE A 119 1.41 -15.52 -3.57
N CYS A 120 1.46 -14.19 -3.70
CA CYS A 120 2.66 -13.42 -3.39
C CYS A 120 3.08 -13.57 -1.91
N ALA A 121 2.13 -13.49 -0.98
CA ALA A 121 2.41 -13.71 0.44
C ALA A 121 2.87 -15.15 0.73
N GLY A 122 2.23 -16.15 0.10
CA GLY A 122 2.64 -17.55 0.19
C GLY A 122 4.01 -17.83 -0.43
N LEU A 123 4.34 -17.16 -1.55
CA LEU A 123 5.64 -17.23 -2.19
C LEU A 123 6.73 -16.65 -1.26
N LEU A 124 6.47 -15.49 -0.64
CA LEU A 124 7.40 -14.89 0.31
C LEU A 124 7.64 -15.81 1.52
N LEU A 125 6.58 -16.42 2.07
CA LEU A 125 6.69 -17.40 3.13
C LEU A 125 7.51 -18.63 2.70
N LEU A 126 7.27 -19.15 1.50
CA LEU A 126 7.99 -20.28 0.93
C LEU A 126 9.48 -19.96 0.75
N LEU A 127 9.81 -18.88 0.07
CA LEU A 127 11.19 -18.48 -0.19
C LEU A 127 11.93 -18.18 1.12
N GLY A 128 11.27 -17.48 2.05
CA GLY A 128 11.83 -17.12 3.34
C GLY A 128 12.04 -18.29 4.29
N SER A 129 11.20 -19.34 4.19
CA SER A 129 11.29 -20.51 5.08
C SER A 129 12.19 -21.61 4.54
N ILE A 130 12.31 -21.77 3.22
CA ILE A 130 13.12 -22.82 2.58
C ILE A 130 14.50 -22.31 2.17
N GLY A 131 14.55 -21.02 1.70
CA GLY A 131 15.76 -20.33 1.26
C GLY A 131 16.54 -21.08 0.16
N LEU A 132 16.66 -20.52 -1.02
CA LEU A 132 17.51 -21.11 -2.08
C LEU A 132 19.01 -20.96 -1.77
N GLY A 133 19.37 -20.17 -0.75
CA GLY A 133 20.76 -19.85 -0.41
C GLY A 133 21.32 -20.57 0.81
N ASP A 134 20.61 -20.60 1.94
CA ASP A 134 21.04 -21.26 3.17
C ASP A 134 19.83 -21.69 4.03
N PRO A 135 19.45 -22.97 3.97
CA PRO A 135 18.32 -23.48 4.74
C PRO A 135 18.47 -23.34 6.27
N ALA A 136 19.70 -23.19 6.76
CA ALA A 136 19.95 -23.06 8.18
C ALA A 136 19.66 -21.66 8.74
N ASN A 137 19.61 -20.65 7.88
CA ASN A 137 19.46 -19.23 8.25
C ASN A 137 18.29 -18.54 7.59
N MET A 138 17.21 -19.17 7.28
CA MET A 138 16.00 -18.57 6.69
C MET A 138 16.26 -17.18 6.05
N THR A 139 16.83 -17.15 4.85
CA THR A 139 17.25 -15.92 4.20
C THR A 139 16.59 -15.77 2.83
N LEU A 140 16.17 -14.55 2.50
CA LEU A 140 15.82 -14.16 1.14
C LEU A 140 17.10 -13.67 0.45
N GLY A 141 17.69 -14.52 -0.39
CA GLY A 141 18.99 -14.24 -1.01
C GLY A 141 18.90 -13.37 -2.27
N HIS A 142 20.06 -13.03 -2.84
CA HIS A 142 20.13 -12.27 -4.09
C HIS A 142 19.38 -12.93 -5.24
N PHE A 143 19.47 -14.26 -5.34
CA PHE A 143 18.77 -15.05 -6.37
C PHE A 143 17.25 -14.96 -6.23
N ASP A 144 16.76 -15.06 -4.99
CA ASP A 144 15.34 -14.92 -4.70
C ASP A 144 14.84 -13.54 -5.10
N GLY A 145 15.62 -12.51 -4.79
CA GLY A 145 15.34 -11.12 -5.20
C GLY A 145 15.21 -10.96 -6.71
N VAL A 146 16.13 -11.54 -7.48
CA VAL A 146 16.08 -11.49 -8.95
C VAL A 146 14.86 -12.24 -9.50
N ILE A 147 14.52 -13.39 -8.93
CA ILE A 147 13.32 -14.15 -9.31
C ILE A 147 12.06 -13.33 -9.04
N VAL A 148 11.97 -12.74 -7.86
CA VAL A 148 10.81 -11.95 -7.42
C VAL A 148 10.65 -10.69 -8.28
N ILE A 149 11.74 -9.99 -8.64
CA ILE A 149 11.72 -8.88 -9.60
C ILE A 149 11.26 -9.36 -11.00
N GLY A 150 11.71 -10.54 -11.42
CA GLY A 150 11.24 -11.14 -12.68
C GLY A 150 9.73 -11.40 -12.68
N LEU A 151 9.20 -11.90 -11.56
CA LEU A 151 7.75 -12.07 -11.37
C LEU A 151 7.01 -10.73 -11.37
N PHE A 152 7.60 -9.68 -10.75
CA PHE A 152 7.06 -8.33 -10.82
C PHE A 152 6.98 -7.81 -12.26
N ALA A 153 8.05 -7.96 -13.05
CA ALA A 153 8.03 -7.57 -14.46
C ALA A 153 6.94 -8.33 -15.25
N GLY A 154 6.76 -9.63 -14.96
CA GLY A 154 5.67 -10.44 -15.50
C GLY A 154 4.29 -9.92 -15.09
N TYR A 155 4.11 -9.54 -13.82
CA TYR A 155 2.87 -8.94 -13.31
C TYR A 155 2.55 -7.63 -14.04
N ILE A 156 3.50 -6.71 -14.16
CA ILE A 156 3.30 -5.43 -14.87
C ILE A 156 2.96 -5.68 -16.33
N PHE A 157 3.68 -6.58 -17.00
CA PHE A 157 3.37 -6.95 -18.39
C PHE A 157 1.94 -7.50 -18.54
N TYR A 158 1.51 -8.36 -17.60
CA TYR A 158 0.17 -8.91 -17.57
C TYR A 158 -0.89 -7.81 -17.37
N MET A 159 -0.68 -6.87 -16.43
CA MET A 159 -1.59 -5.74 -16.20
C MET A 159 -1.68 -4.81 -17.42
N ILE A 160 -0.57 -4.52 -18.08
CA ILE A 160 -0.56 -3.75 -19.33
C ILE A 160 -1.37 -4.47 -20.42
N ARG A 161 -1.23 -5.79 -20.56
CA ARG A 161 -2.04 -6.57 -21.50
C ARG A 161 -3.54 -6.48 -21.24
N ILE A 162 -3.94 -6.56 -19.97
CA ILE A 162 -5.36 -6.41 -19.59
C ILE A 162 -5.84 -5.00 -19.93
N ALA A 163 -5.08 -3.97 -19.62
CA ALA A 163 -5.42 -2.58 -19.91
C ALA A 163 -5.59 -2.36 -21.42
N LEU A 164 -4.65 -2.85 -22.24
CA LEU A 164 -4.71 -2.74 -23.69
C LEU A 164 -5.88 -3.52 -24.29
N LYS A 165 -6.23 -4.67 -23.71
CA LYS A 165 -7.40 -5.45 -24.14
C LYS A 165 -8.70 -4.70 -23.82
N ALA A 166 -8.84 -4.17 -22.60
CA ALA A 166 -10.00 -3.37 -22.21
C ALA A 166 -10.19 -2.14 -23.10
N ASN A 167 -9.09 -1.45 -23.43
CA ASN A 167 -9.10 -0.32 -24.36
C ASN A 167 -9.64 -0.73 -25.77
N LYS A 168 -9.14 -1.85 -26.33
CA LYS A 168 -9.54 -2.33 -27.66
C LYS A 168 -11.02 -2.77 -27.72
N GLU A 169 -11.51 -3.37 -26.66
CA GLU A 169 -12.88 -3.88 -26.60
C GLU A 169 -13.92 -2.77 -26.38
N GLY A 170 -13.47 -1.52 -26.08
CA GLY A 170 -14.35 -0.36 -25.86
C GLY A 170 -15.39 -0.59 -24.75
N LYS A 171 -15.13 -1.57 -23.87
CA LYS A 171 -16.04 -1.87 -22.76
C LYS A 171 -16.08 -0.67 -21.82
N LYS A 172 -17.17 0.12 -21.91
CA LYS A 172 -17.64 0.89 -20.78
C LYS A 172 -17.88 -0.11 -19.67
N VAL A 173 -17.03 -0.11 -18.66
CA VAL A 173 -17.35 -0.79 -17.42
C VAL A 173 -18.55 -0.02 -16.87
N GLU A 174 -19.75 -0.55 -17.06
CA GLU A 174 -20.94 -0.10 -16.36
C GLU A 174 -20.65 -0.37 -14.88
N ILE A 175 -20.28 0.70 -14.16
CA ILE A 175 -20.20 0.70 -12.71
C ILE A 175 -21.66 0.64 -12.26
N GLU A 176 -22.18 -0.57 -12.04
CA GLU A 176 -23.47 -0.76 -11.39
C GLU A 176 -23.37 -0.17 -9.98
N GLY A 177 -23.92 1.03 -9.77
CA GLY A 177 -24.07 1.65 -8.47
C GLY A 177 -23.42 3.03 -8.27
N GLY A 178 -22.72 3.57 -9.24
CA GLY A 178 -22.10 4.89 -9.14
C GLY A 178 -23.12 6.02 -9.29
N SER A 179 -23.30 6.85 -8.26
CA SER A 179 -23.95 8.15 -8.41
C SER A 179 -23.19 8.99 -9.43
N ASN A 180 -23.93 9.66 -10.33
CA ASN A 180 -23.44 10.49 -11.44
C ASN A 180 -22.78 11.80 -10.99
N GLU A 181 -21.71 11.74 -10.19
CA GLU A 181 -20.78 12.87 -10.13
C GLU A 181 -19.80 12.71 -11.30
N GLU A 182 -19.98 13.53 -12.33
CA GLU A 182 -19.11 13.61 -13.49
C GLU A 182 -17.71 14.03 -13.04
N ILE A 183 -16.79 13.07 -12.89
CA ILE A 183 -15.37 13.41 -12.74
C ILE A 183 -14.95 14.19 -13.99
N LYS A 184 -14.54 15.43 -13.80
CA LYS A 184 -14.07 16.31 -14.87
C LYS A 184 -12.92 15.66 -15.62
N LEU A 185 -13.10 15.33 -16.89
CA LEU A 185 -12.04 14.85 -17.76
C LEU A 185 -11.04 15.99 -18.03
N ILE A 186 -9.86 15.89 -17.43
CA ILE A 186 -8.76 16.81 -17.67
C ILE A 186 -7.90 16.34 -18.85
N SER A 187 -7.12 17.23 -19.49
CA SER A 187 -6.25 16.88 -20.59
C SER A 187 -5.17 15.86 -20.19
N VAL A 188 -4.68 15.03 -21.12
CA VAL A 188 -3.66 14.02 -20.81
C VAL A 188 -2.40 14.63 -20.20
N PRO A 189 -1.82 15.73 -20.73
CA PRO A 189 -0.66 16.37 -20.11
C PRO A 189 -0.95 16.81 -18.67
N LEU A 190 -2.13 17.38 -18.41
CA LEU A 190 -2.53 17.80 -17.07
C LEU A 190 -2.75 16.60 -16.15
N SER A 191 -3.31 15.50 -16.68
CA SER A 191 -3.42 14.24 -15.91
C SER A 191 -2.05 13.74 -15.46
N ILE A 192 -1.05 13.77 -16.34
CA ILE A 192 0.33 13.37 -16.00
C ILE A 192 0.91 14.30 -14.92
N VAL A 193 0.72 15.61 -15.05
CA VAL A 193 1.16 16.58 -14.02
C VAL A 193 0.48 16.31 -12.68
N PHE A 194 -0.82 16.00 -12.69
CA PHE A 194 -1.58 15.69 -11.48
C PHE A 194 -1.11 14.36 -10.85
N ILE A 195 -0.80 13.33 -11.66
CA ILE A 195 -0.26 12.05 -11.18
C ILE A 195 1.12 12.26 -10.55
N VAL A 196 2.05 12.86 -11.28
CA VAL A 196 3.44 13.01 -10.81
C VAL A 196 3.52 14.01 -9.65
N GLY A 197 2.87 15.16 -9.78
CA GLY A 197 2.83 16.18 -8.73
C GLY A 197 2.07 15.72 -7.49
N GLY A 198 0.96 15.00 -7.68
CA GLY A 198 0.19 14.38 -6.60
C GLY A 198 1.00 13.33 -5.85
N ALA A 199 1.63 12.39 -6.56
CA ALA A 199 2.50 11.38 -5.96
C ALA A 199 3.67 12.00 -5.17
N ALA A 200 4.33 13.01 -5.74
CA ALA A 200 5.39 13.74 -5.04
C ALA A 200 4.88 14.45 -3.78
N ALA A 201 3.71 15.11 -3.85
CA ALA A 201 3.10 15.76 -2.70
C ALA A 201 2.68 14.77 -1.61
N ILE A 202 2.18 13.59 -1.98
CA ILE A 202 1.82 12.49 -1.07
C ILE A 202 3.08 11.99 -0.35
N ALA A 203 4.13 11.65 -1.09
CA ALA A 203 5.38 11.13 -0.52
C ALA A 203 6.00 12.15 0.43
N PHE A 204 6.17 13.39 -0.02
CA PHE A 204 6.75 14.46 0.79
C PHE A 204 5.88 14.83 2.01
N GLY A 205 4.55 14.86 1.84
CA GLY A 205 3.59 15.10 2.92
C GLY A 205 3.57 13.97 3.93
N GLY A 206 3.73 12.71 3.49
CA GLY A 206 3.85 11.54 4.34
C GLY A 206 5.09 11.63 5.24
N ASP A 207 6.27 11.81 4.63
CA ASP A 207 7.53 11.97 5.37
C ASP A 207 7.46 13.11 6.39
N LEU A 208 6.94 14.27 5.97
CA LEU A 208 6.80 15.43 6.83
C LEU A 208 5.86 15.17 8.03
N THR A 209 4.76 14.45 7.78
CA THR A 209 3.80 14.07 8.83
C THR A 209 4.43 13.11 9.83
N VAL A 210 5.13 12.09 9.33
CA VAL A 210 5.80 11.07 10.17
C VAL A 210 6.90 11.70 11.03
N ASP A 211 7.77 12.51 10.43
CA ASP A 211 8.85 13.17 11.15
C ASP A 211 8.31 14.10 12.25
N ALA A 212 7.28 14.91 11.92
CA ALA A 212 6.66 15.82 12.87
C ALA A 212 5.92 15.08 13.99
N ALA A 213 5.17 14.01 13.68
CA ALA A 213 4.46 13.20 14.66
C ALA A 213 5.45 12.46 15.59
N SER A 214 6.53 11.92 15.03
CA SER A 214 7.60 11.24 15.78
C SER A 214 8.29 12.21 16.76
N ARG A 215 8.56 13.45 16.32
CA ARG A 215 9.12 14.48 17.18
C ARG A 215 8.17 14.85 18.33
N ILE A 216 6.87 15.05 18.05
CA ILE A 216 5.87 15.34 19.07
C ILE A 216 5.79 14.20 20.08
N ALA A 217 5.74 12.95 19.61
CA ALA A 217 5.70 11.77 20.48
C ALA A 217 6.95 11.65 21.38
N SER A 218 8.12 11.97 20.82
CA SER A 218 9.38 12.02 21.58
C SER A 218 9.35 13.10 22.67
N ASP A 219 8.85 14.30 22.35
CA ASP A 219 8.67 15.39 23.31
C ASP A 219 7.66 15.06 24.43
N LEU A 220 6.68 14.17 24.15
CA LEU A 220 5.72 13.64 25.11
C LEU A 220 6.27 12.46 25.94
N GLY A 221 7.54 12.07 25.73
CA GLY A 221 8.22 11.03 26.49
C GLY A 221 8.05 9.61 25.96
N MET A 222 7.55 9.42 24.75
CA MET A 222 7.53 8.09 24.11
C MET A 222 8.95 7.61 23.78
N THR A 223 9.21 6.33 23.98
CA THR A 223 10.50 5.73 23.62
C THR A 223 10.66 5.65 22.11
N GLN A 224 11.91 5.73 21.61
CA GLN A 224 12.21 5.61 20.17
C GLN A 224 11.71 4.28 19.59
N THR A 225 11.77 3.20 20.37
CA THR A 225 11.24 1.89 19.98
C THR A 225 9.72 1.96 19.74
N LEU A 226 8.96 2.58 20.67
CA LEU A 226 7.51 2.70 20.53
C LEU A 226 7.13 3.61 19.37
N ILE A 227 7.86 4.71 19.14
CA ILE A 227 7.68 5.59 17.98
C ILE A 227 7.90 4.81 16.67
N GLY A 228 8.99 4.04 16.59
CA GLY A 228 9.29 3.21 15.42
C GLY A 228 8.20 2.16 15.13
N LEU A 229 7.77 1.43 16.18
CA LEU A 229 6.77 0.37 16.04
C LEU A 229 5.36 0.90 15.72
N THR A 230 5.06 2.15 16.01
CA THR A 230 3.72 2.74 15.84
C THR A 230 3.72 3.81 14.76
N ILE A 231 4.28 4.98 15.02
CA ILE A 231 4.16 6.16 14.16
C ILE A 231 4.88 5.96 12.83
N VAL A 232 6.11 5.46 12.87
CA VAL A 232 6.90 5.26 11.63
C VAL A 232 6.32 4.10 10.82
N SER A 233 5.97 2.98 11.46
CA SER A 233 5.42 1.80 10.78
C SER A 233 4.07 2.08 10.12
N ILE A 234 3.17 2.83 10.77
CA ILE A 234 1.89 3.24 10.17
C ILE A 234 2.13 4.36 9.13
N GLY A 235 3.13 5.18 9.38
CA GLY A 235 3.38 6.40 8.64
C GLY A 235 3.75 6.16 7.18
N THR A 236 4.52 5.12 6.87
CA THR A 236 4.85 4.76 5.48
C THR A 236 3.60 4.39 4.68
N SER A 237 2.58 3.84 5.32
CA SER A 237 1.31 3.46 4.69
C SER A 237 0.21 4.54 4.77
N LEU A 238 0.53 5.74 5.29
CA LEU A 238 -0.38 6.89 5.25
C LEU A 238 -0.74 7.33 3.81
N PRO A 239 0.19 7.33 2.85
CA PRO A 239 -0.11 7.57 1.45
C PRO A 239 -1.23 6.68 0.90
N GLU A 240 -1.15 5.37 1.14
CA GLU A 240 -2.16 4.40 0.73
C GLU A 240 -3.51 4.69 1.38
N LEU A 241 -3.52 4.95 2.69
CA LEU A 241 -4.74 5.21 3.44
C LEU A 241 -5.43 6.49 2.94
N VAL A 242 -4.70 7.60 2.87
CA VAL A 242 -5.27 8.90 2.48
C VAL A 242 -5.73 8.87 1.02
N THR A 243 -4.92 8.30 0.11
CA THR A 243 -5.28 8.19 -1.31
C THR A 243 -6.52 7.32 -1.50
N SER A 244 -6.62 6.19 -0.79
CA SER A 244 -7.78 5.30 -0.87
C SER A 244 -9.04 5.93 -0.26
N ILE A 245 -8.93 6.68 0.85
CA ILE A 245 -10.05 7.45 1.41
C ILE A 245 -10.54 8.51 0.42
N VAL A 246 -9.63 9.24 -0.22
CA VAL A 246 -9.97 10.25 -1.23
C VAL A 246 -10.64 9.59 -2.43
N ALA A 247 -10.12 8.47 -2.93
CA ALA A 247 -10.72 7.71 -4.02
C ALA A 247 -12.14 7.23 -3.64
N ALA A 248 -12.32 6.63 -2.45
CA ALA A 248 -13.62 6.19 -1.97
C ALA A 248 -14.63 7.34 -1.85
N ARG A 249 -14.19 8.54 -1.40
CA ARG A 249 -15.03 9.74 -1.34
C ARG A 249 -15.41 10.31 -2.71
N LYS A 250 -14.58 10.07 -3.71
CA LYS A 250 -14.84 10.45 -5.11
C LYS A 250 -15.61 9.36 -5.89
N ASN A 251 -16.20 8.38 -5.21
CA ASN A 251 -16.88 7.22 -5.78
C ASN A 251 -15.98 6.34 -6.68
N GLU A 252 -14.67 6.44 -6.55
CA GLU A 252 -13.66 5.58 -7.20
C GLU A 252 -13.25 4.44 -6.26
N VAL A 253 -14.25 3.71 -5.74
CA VAL A 253 -14.04 2.65 -4.73
C VAL A 253 -13.19 1.51 -5.29
N ASP A 254 -13.36 1.18 -6.57
CA ASP A 254 -12.54 0.19 -7.28
C ASP A 254 -11.06 0.59 -7.31
N MET A 255 -10.77 1.89 -7.50
CA MET A 255 -9.40 2.40 -7.45
C MET A 255 -8.81 2.27 -6.05
N ALA A 256 -9.60 2.57 -5.00
CA ALA A 256 -9.17 2.40 -3.61
C ALA A 256 -8.83 0.93 -3.28
N LEU A 257 -9.70 0.00 -3.71
CA LEU A 257 -9.46 -1.44 -3.55
C LEU A 257 -8.22 -1.89 -4.33
N GLY A 258 -8.10 -1.42 -5.58
CA GLY A 258 -6.95 -1.68 -6.44
C GLY A 258 -5.65 -1.16 -5.83
N ASN A 259 -5.66 0.06 -5.24
CA ASN A 259 -4.52 0.61 -4.54
C ASN A 259 -4.06 -0.31 -3.41
N ALA A 260 -4.94 -0.69 -2.47
CA ALA A 260 -4.58 -1.53 -1.34
C ALA A 260 -4.05 -2.92 -1.75
N ILE A 261 -4.72 -3.61 -2.70
CA ILE A 261 -4.29 -4.93 -3.18
C ILE A 261 -3.01 -4.81 -4.02
N GLY A 262 -2.94 -3.78 -4.88
CA GLY A 262 -1.79 -3.51 -5.73
C GLY A 262 -0.53 -3.20 -4.93
N SER A 263 -0.62 -2.33 -3.92
CA SER A 263 0.49 -2.03 -3.01
C SER A 263 1.02 -3.28 -2.33
N ASN A 264 0.16 -4.24 -1.96
CA ASN A 264 0.60 -5.50 -1.38
C ASN A 264 1.44 -6.34 -2.37
N VAL A 265 1.01 -6.41 -3.63
CA VAL A 265 1.78 -7.09 -4.68
C VAL A 265 3.09 -6.36 -4.96
N PHE A 266 3.06 -5.03 -5.05
CA PHE A 266 4.26 -4.19 -5.24
C PHE A 266 5.25 -4.35 -4.11
N ASN A 267 4.80 -4.28 -2.87
CA ASN A 267 5.64 -4.40 -1.69
C ASN A 267 6.36 -5.75 -1.66
N ILE A 268 5.68 -6.85 -1.95
CA ILE A 268 6.31 -8.18 -1.97
C ILE A 268 7.22 -8.33 -3.20
N LEU A 269 6.71 -8.06 -4.41
CA LEU A 269 7.44 -8.41 -5.63
C LEU A 269 8.51 -7.38 -6.00
N MET A 270 8.22 -6.08 -5.85
CA MET A 270 9.16 -5.03 -6.23
C MET A 270 10.05 -4.64 -5.06
N VAL A 271 9.45 -4.25 -3.92
CA VAL A 271 10.22 -3.68 -2.81
C VAL A 271 11.15 -4.72 -2.20
N LEU A 272 10.63 -5.88 -1.77
CA LEU A 272 11.49 -6.95 -1.23
C LEU A 272 12.36 -7.58 -2.31
N GLY A 273 11.89 -7.65 -3.56
CA GLY A 273 12.71 -8.10 -4.69
C GLY A 273 13.96 -7.25 -4.86
N ILE A 274 13.82 -5.92 -4.89
CA ILE A 274 14.96 -4.99 -4.99
C ILE A 274 15.83 -5.07 -3.74
N ALA A 275 15.21 -5.04 -2.56
CA ALA A 275 15.91 -5.06 -1.28
C ALA A 275 16.80 -6.31 -1.13
N SER A 276 16.26 -7.51 -1.42
CA SER A 276 17.00 -8.78 -1.34
C SER A 276 18.01 -8.96 -2.47
N ALA A 277 17.77 -8.39 -3.65
CA ALA A 277 18.76 -8.36 -4.73
C ALA A 277 19.99 -7.50 -4.37
N ILE A 278 19.81 -6.44 -3.56
CA ILE A 278 20.91 -5.59 -3.07
C ILE A 278 21.67 -6.29 -1.93
N SER A 279 20.95 -6.80 -0.94
CA SER A 279 21.51 -7.43 0.25
C SER A 279 20.61 -8.58 0.73
N PRO A 280 21.14 -9.78 1.02
CA PRO A 280 20.34 -10.89 1.54
C PRO A 280 19.62 -10.49 2.82
N ILE A 281 18.34 -10.81 2.91
CA ILE A 281 17.48 -10.44 4.02
C ILE A 281 17.26 -11.64 4.92
N SER A 282 17.67 -11.55 6.18
CA SER A 282 17.36 -12.56 7.20
C SER A 282 15.88 -12.50 7.57
N ILE A 283 15.22 -13.65 7.62
CA ILE A 283 13.83 -13.78 8.04
C ILE A 283 13.82 -14.40 9.43
N ILE A 284 13.36 -13.65 10.40
CA ILE A 284 13.24 -14.09 11.79
C ILE A 284 11.89 -14.78 12.04
N THR A 285 11.77 -15.49 13.17
CA THR A 285 10.55 -16.21 13.53
C THR A 285 9.32 -15.28 13.59
N GLU A 286 9.52 -14.06 14.06
CA GLU A 286 8.49 -13.02 14.13
C GLU A 286 7.93 -12.68 12.73
N ASN A 287 8.81 -12.58 11.72
CA ASN A 287 8.38 -12.35 10.34
C ASN A 287 7.54 -13.51 9.79
N ILE A 288 7.86 -14.76 10.15
CA ILE A 288 7.05 -15.93 9.77
C ILE A 288 5.66 -15.85 10.37
N ILE A 289 5.55 -15.48 11.65
CA ILE A 289 4.27 -15.30 12.31
C ILE A 289 3.46 -14.20 11.61
N ASP A 290 4.09 -13.05 11.33
CA ASP A 290 3.44 -11.92 10.65
C ASP A 290 3.00 -12.28 9.22
N LEU A 291 3.78 -13.09 8.50
CA LEU A 291 3.39 -13.63 7.20
C LEU A 291 2.20 -14.58 7.29
N CYS A 292 2.14 -15.43 8.31
CA CYS A 292 0.97 -16.26 8.57
C CYS A 292 -0.27 -15.42 8.86
N VAL A 293 -0.13 -14.33 9.64
CA VAL A 293 -1.21 -13.37 9.89
C VAL A 293 -1.64 -12.67 8.60
N LEU A 294 -0.68 -12.21 7.77
CA LEU A 294 -0.97 -11.62 6.47
C LEU A 294 -1.78 -12.56 5.57
N ILE A 295 -1.38 -13.82 5.50
CA ILE A 295 -2.10 -14.87 4.74
C ILE A 295 -3.52 -15.05 5.30
N ALA A 296 -3.65 -15.19 6.62
CA ALA A 296 -4.95 -15.35 7.28
C ALA A 296 -5.88 -14.15 7.02
N PHE A 297 -5.36 -12.93 7.11
CA PHE A 297 -6.11 -11.71 6.82
C PHE A 297 -6.46 -11.56 5.35
N THR A 298 -5.57 -11.97 4.43
CA THR A 298 -5.89 -11.99 2.99
C THR A 298 -7.04 -12.96 2.70
N VAL A 299 -7.05 -14.14 3.33
CA VAL A 299 -8.15 -15.11 3.23
C VAL A 299 -9.44 -14.54 3.85
N CYS A 300 -9.37 -13.84 4.97
CA CYS A 300 -10.51 -13.18 5.60
C CYS A 300 -11.14 -12.15 4.63
N VAL A 301 -10.33 -11.27 4.03
CA VAL A 301 -10.78 -10.30 3.02
C VAL A 301 -11.39 -11.01 1.81
N TRP A 302 -10.78 -12.09 1.36
CA TRP A 302 -11.29 -12.90 0.24
C TRP A 302 -12.67 -13.49 0.54
N ILE A 303 -12.87 -14.02 1.76
CA ILE A 303 -14.17 -14.55 2.21
C ILE A 303 -15.21 -13.42 2.27
N PHE A 304 -14.88 -12.26 2.85
CA PHE A 304 -15.80 -11.12 2.92
C PHE A 304 -16.20 -10.64 1.52
N ALA A 305 -15.20 -10.43 0.65
CA ALA A 305 -15.43 -10.04 -0.74
C ALA A 305 -16.26 -11.09 -1.52
N GLY A 306 -15.99 -12.38 -1.31
CA GLY A 306 -16.63 -13.48 -2.02
C GLY A 306 -18.08 -13.73 -1.58
N SER A 307 -18.43 -13.49 -0.31
CA SER A 307 -19.74 -13.85 0.26
C SER A 307 -20.89 -13.09 -0.39
N LYS A 308 -20.77 -11.77 -0.56
CA LYS A 308 -21.82 -10.89 -1.08
C LYS A 308 -21.35 -10.04 -2.27
N LYS A 309 -20.13 -10.27 -2.78
CA LYS A 309 -19.44 -9.43 -3.77
C LYS A 309 -19.32 -7.98 -3.33
N LYS A 310 -19.30 -7.74 -2.03
CA LYS A 310 -19.15 -6.43 -1.43
C LYS A 310 -18.58 -6.57 -0.02
N ILE A 311 -17.83 -5.57 0.40
CA ILE A 311 -17.38 -5.39 1.79
C ILE A 311 -18.15 -4.19 2.33
N GLY A 312 -18.99 -4.42 3.32
CA GLY A 312 -19.82 -3.40 3.92
C GLY A 312 -19.19 -2.80 5.18
N ARG A 313 -19.94 -1.90 5.84
CA ARG A 313 -19.45 -1.18 7.02
C ARG A 313 -19.13 -2.09 8.19
N VAL A 314 -19.90 -3.17 8.38
CA VAL A 314 -19.68 -4.12 9.48
C VAL A 314 -18.41 -4.92 9.25
N GLU A 315 -18.23 -5.44 8.04
CA GLU A 315 -17.01 -6.16 7.66
C GLU A 315 -15.79 -5.22 7.77
N GLY A 316 -15.92 -3.96 7.33
CA GLY A 316 -14.87 -2.94 7.45
C GLY A 316 -14.49 -2.67 8.91
N PHE A 317 -15.49 -2.53 9.80
CA PHE A 317 -15.24 -2.37 11.23
C PHE A 317 -14.53 -3.59 11.83
N CYS A 318 -14.98 -4.81 11.48
CA CYS A 318 -14.33 -6.05 11.92
C CYS A 318 -12.86 -6.10 11.47
N MET A 319 -12.56 -5.69 10.23
CA MET A 319 -11.20 -5.64 9.72
C MET A 319 -10.31 -4.69 10.53
N VAL A 320 -10.77 -3.47 10.79
CA VAL A 320 -10.03 -2.49 11.60
C VAL A 320 -9.85 -2.98 13.05
N ALA A 321 -10.86 -3.61 13.64
CA ALA A 321 -10.77 -4.19 14.97
C ALA A 321 -9.75 -5.34 15.04
N LEU A 322 -9.70 -6.22 14.04
CA LEU A 322 -8.70 -7.28 13.93
C LEU A 322 -7.28 -6.72 13.79
N TYR A 323 -7.11 -5.64 13.01
CA TYR A 323 -5.83 -4.94 12.95
C TYR A 323 -5.43 -4.36 14.31
N ALA A 324 -6.37 -3.73 15.04
CA ALA A 324 -6.07 -3.19 16.37
C ALA A 324 -5.62 -4.30 17.34
N ALA A 325 -6.26 -5.46 17.31
CA ALA A 325 -5.84 -6.62 18.10
C ALA A 325 -4.42 -7.11 17.70
N TYR A 326 -4.12 -7.16 16.40
CA TYR A 326 -2.79 -7.49 15.90
C TYR A 326 -1.74 -6.44 16.31
N ALA A 327 -2.06 -5.14 16.25
CA ALA A 327 -1.16 -4.08 16.68
C ALA A 327 -0.83 -4.20 18.19
N VAL A 328 -1.83 -4.51 19.03
CA VAL A 328 -1.61 -4.79 20.46
C VAL A 328 -0.69 -6.01 20.63
N TYR A 329 -0.91 -7.08 19.86
CA TYR A 329 -0.04 -8.26 19.90
C TYR A 329 1.43 -7.91 19.57
N ILE A 330 1.68 -7.09 18.52
CA ILE A 330 3.04 -6.65 18.16
C ILE A 330 3.71 -5.87 19.29
N ILE A 331 2.95 -4.99 19.97
CA ILE A 331 3.52 -4.14 21.03
C ILE A 331 3.87 -4.96 22.29
N ILE A 332 3.17 -6.05 22.53
CA ILE A 332 3.35 -6.88 23.73
C ILE A 332 4.42 -7.97 23.55
N ARG A 333 4.60 -8.47 22.34
CA ARG A 333 5.62 -9.48 22.05
C ARG A 333 7.03 -8.88 22.04
#